data_c6fa3aac516c53863a66f41c7c88a332
#
_entry.id   c6fa3aac516c53863a66f41c7c88a332
#
_cell.length_a   1.000
_cell.length_b   1.000
_cell.length_c   1.000
_cell.angle_alpha   90.00
_cell.angle_beta   90.00
_cell.angle_gamma   90.00
#
_symmetry.space_group_name_H-M   'P 1'
#
loop_
_entity.id
_entity.type
_entity.pdbx_description
1 polymer ?
#
loop_
_entity_poly.entity_id
_entity_poly.type
_entity_poly.pdbx_seq_one_letter_code
_entity_poly.pdbx_strand_id
1 'polypeptide(L)'
;MAYRNLPAAKLIQKLDNAPENGALVEEMRLRIIDPSMNKELFKEIKTFKDDTLQKAPIHIQVTEHFRPNQWQNCIGEQKCFPEDLRKPQGISDLLNAIQDAQGQKIQARAVGSGHSFSNICSTNGILLDPHGMNEILTIAPATLKKPSTVESLVFVESGITIKSLNDQLDNMGKALANMGAYDGQTLAGAISTGTHGSGIALGNIASLVRAIVFVTENGTVYQIEPMDGITDPARFVPGIAQKLKQDDDWFNAALVAMGCLGLIHSYILEVVPSFLLSEQRTLTTWQDFKSELAGGISSSPLSNHYFEMDINPYVTLGKNIAVTTVRNVPPAGTASGGGRGWENWLAGLISELPWAEEVLVWAMNRWPSISPGTITRALNTLPDTGYVGKSFEVLNIGAVDKVKAYAMELSFDASQDIVATVDRILDTFKKAADDREWYLAGPVALRFVKASSAFLAPQEGRPTMMVEMDMLYGIKSGNQLLKYVRQQLCSGGAGKGVRVHWGLDLDTVQKDDLATMYPQSSKWLAIYKQLNSTGIWNSPFTDRLGITMPM
;
A
#
# COMPACT_ATOMS: atom_id res chain seq x y z
N MET A 1 6.71 -31.72 24.01
CA MET A 1 5.53 -31.96 24.90
C MET A 1 5.79 -31.74 26.39
N ALA A 2 6.99 -31.30 26.78
CA ALA A 2 7.37 -31.18 28.21
C ALA A 2 6.55 -30.11 29.01
N TYR A 3 5.94 -29.16 28.36
CA TYR A 3 5.29 -28.00 29.01
C TYR A 3 3.77 -27.89 28.75
N ARG A 4 3.16 -28.84 28.03
CA ARG A 4 1.74 -28.80 27.60
C ARG A 4 0.74 -28.62 28.77
N ASN A 5 1.05 -29.10 29.94
CA ASN A 5 0.18 -29.01 31.12
C ASN A 5 0.54 -27.87 32.08
N LEU A 6 1.48 -26.98 31.73
CA LEU A 6 1.81 -25.83 32.56
C LEU A 6 0.70 -24.78 32.50
N PRO A 7 0.27 -24.21 33.64
CA PRO A 7 -0.56 -23.01 33.64
C PRO A 7 0.08 -21.88 32.86
N ALA A 8 -0.73 -21.04 32.17
CA ALA A 8 -0.25 -19.96 31.33
C ALA A 8 0.72 -19.02 32.05
N ALA A 9 0.39 -18.58 33.27
CA ALA A 9 1.26 -17.74 34.09
C ALA A 9 2.65 -18.37 34.36
N LYS A 10 2.71 -19.68 34.63
CA LYS A 10 3.98 -20.38 34.82
C LYS A 10 4.78 -20.56 33.54
N LEU A 11 4.09 -20.73 32.40
CA LEU A 11 4.75 -20.77 31.07
C LEU A 11 5.43 -19.45 30.79
N ILE A 12 4.70 -18.34 30.97
CA ILE A 12 5.19 -16.97 30.75
C ILE A 12 6.41 -16.70 31.65
N GLN A 13 6.33 -17.00 32.94
CA GLN A 13 7.43 -16.81 33.87
C GLN A 13 8.67 -17.64 33.50
N LYS A 14 8.49 -18.90 33.05
CA LYS A 14 9.61 -19.74 32.58
C LYS A 14 10.21 -19.22 31.28
N LEU A 15 9.40 -18.80 30.34
CA LEU A 15 9.86 -18.22 29.10
C LEU A 15 10.62 -16.90 29.33
N ASP A 16 10.17 -16.08 30.28
CA ASP A 16 10.85 -14.85 30.65
C ASP A 16 12.24 -15.07 31.25
N ASN A 17 12.40 -16.17 32.01
CA ASN A 17 13.69 -16.55 32.61
C ASN A 17 14.63 -17.31 31.62
N ALA A 18 14.11 -17.89 30.56
CA ALA A 18 14.86 -18.66 29.56
C ALA A 18 14.25 -18.50 28.17
N PRO A 19 14.32 -17.29 27.58
CA PRO A 19 13.69 -16.99 26.29
C PRO A 19 14.28 -17.77 25.12
N GLU A 20 15.52 -18.28 25.25
CA GLU A 20 16.19 -19.11 24.27
C GLU A 20 15.77 -20.60 24.33
N ASN A 21 14.96 -20.98 25.33
CA ASN A 21 14.52 -22.37 25.47
C ASN A 21 13.48 -22.72 24.39
N GLY A 22 13.93 -23.38 23.32
CA GLY A 22 13.10 -23.72 22.16
C GLY A 22 11.83 -24.50 22.51
N ALA A 23 11.82 -25.33 23.55
CA ALA A 23 10.64 -26.07 23.96
C ALA A 23 9.60 -25.19 24.65
N LEU A 24 10.01 -24.15 25.37
CA LEU A 24 9.10 -23.14 25.96
C LEU A 24 8.53 -22.23 24.87
N VAL A 25 9.37 -21.79 23.92
CA VAL A 25 8.96 -20.98 22.77
C VAL A 25 7.93 -21.74 21.92
N GLU A 26 8.19 -23.01 21.64
CA GLU A 26 7.26 -23.83 20.85
C GLU A 26 5.93 -24.06 21.58
N GLU A 27 5.92 -24.30 22.87
CA GLU A 27 4.68 -24.41 23.67
C GLU A 27 3.90 -23.09 23.64
N MET A 28 4.58 -21.93 23.74
CA MET A 28 3.93 -20.61 23.62
C MET A 28 3.29 -20.43 22.24
N ARG A 29 4.01 -20.77 21.16
CA ARG A 29 3.50 -20.73 19.77
C ARG A 29 2.26 -21.59 19.60
N LEU A 30 2.28 -22.82 20.11
CA LEU A 30 1.14 -23.74 20.03
C LEU A 30 -0.10 -23.18 20.73
N ARG A 31 0.06 -22.55 21.90
CA ARG A 31 -1.06 -21.92 22.62
C ARG A 31 -1.60 -20.67 21.95
N ILE A 32 -0.75 -19.91 21.26
CA ILE A 32 -1.20 -18.78 20.44
C ILE A 32 -2.03 -19.28 19.27
N ILE A 33 -1.62 -20.38 18.64
CA ILE A 33 -2.31 -20.99 17.49
C ILE A 33 -3.66 -21.59 17.91
N ASP A 34 -3.79 -22.15 19.11
CA ASP A 34 -4.98 -22.83 19.58
C ASP A 34 -6.10 -21.83 19.96
N PRO A 35 -7.27 -21.87 19.25
CA PRO A 35 -8.39 -20.96 19.54
C PRO A 35 -8.93 -21.05 20.95
N SER A 36 -8.85 -22.23 21.58
CA SER A 36 -9.39 -22.47 22.92
C SER A 36 -8.49 -21.92 24.03
N MET A 37 -7.22 -21.68 23.76
CA MET A 37 -6.21 -21.30 24.74
C MET A 37 -5.75 -19.84 24.63
N ASN A 38 -5.92 -19.20 23.48
CA ASN A 38 -5.30 -17.91 23.23
C ASN A 38 -5.87 -16.76 24.06
N LYS A 39 -7.21 -16.69 24.28
CA LYS A 39 -7.82 -15.61 25.08
C LYS A 39 -7.32 -15.60 26.51
N GLU A 40 -7.23 -16.78 27.14
CA GLU A 40 -6.69 -16.91 28.50
C GLU A 40 -5.21 -16.57 28.54
N LEU A 41 -4.43 -17.05 27.56
CA LEU A 41 -3.02 -16.72 27.45
C LEU A 41 -2.80 -15.20 27.34
N PHE A 42 -3.57 -14.48 26.52
CA PHE A 42 -3.44 -13.03 26.36
C PHE A 42 -3.78 -12.26 27.66
N LYS A 43 -4.77 -12.71 28.43
CA LYS A 43 -5.07 -12.12 29.75
C LYS A 43 -3.90 -12.30 30.71
N GLU A 44 -3.30 -13.49 30.76
CA GLU A 44 -2.14 -13.76 31.59
C GLU A 44 -0.90 -12.96 31.15
N ILE A 45 -0.66 -12.81 29.86
CA ILE A 45 0.41 -11.94 29.33
C ILE A 45 0.17 -10.48 29.75
N LYS A 46 -1.08 -10.01 29.70
CA LYS A 46 -1.42 -8.65 30.16
C LYS A 46 -1.09 -8.47 31.64
N THR A 47 -1.51 -9.40 32.48
CA THR A 47 -1.21 -9.36 33.91
C THR A 47 0.29 -9.32 34.17
N PHE A 48 1.05 -10.18 33.49
CA PHE A 48 2.51 -10.22 33.62
C PHE A 48 3.17 -8.91 33.13
N LYS A 49 2.67 -8.33 32.04
CA LYS A 49 3.12 -7.03 31.54
C LYS A 49 2.88 -5.93 32.56
N ASP A 50 1.67 -5.85 33.12
CA ASP A 50 1.31 -4.81 34.08
C ASP A 50 2.18 -4.90 35.32
N ASP A 51 2.39 -6.11 35.88
CA ASP A 51 3.29 -6.36 37.01
C ASP A 51 4.76 -5.98 36.71
N THR A 52 5.21 -6.20 35.47
CA THR A 52 6.57 -5.88 35.07
C THR A 52 6.75 -4.37 34.95
N LEU A 53 5.78 -3.65 34.37
CA LEU A 53 5.82 -2.19 34.21
C LEU A 53 5.71 -1.45 35.54
N GLN A 54 4.96 -1.97 36.53
CA GLN A 54 4.90 -1.39 37.88
C GLN A 54 6.24 -1.41 38.61
N LYS A 55 7.12 -2.36 38.26
CA LYS A 55 8.47 -2.49 38.84
C LYS A 55 9.54 -1.67 38.08
N ALA A 56 9.19 -1.10 36.91
CA ALA A 56 10.10 -0.29 36.11
C ALA A 56 10.19 1.16 36.67
N PRO A 57 11.35 1.82 36.59
CA PRO A 57 11.45 3.24 36.96
C PRO A 57 10.56 4.08 36.06
N ILE A 58 9.89 5.08 36.67
CA ILE A 58 8.99 6.00 35.98
C ILE A 58 9.78 6.78 34.92
N HIS A 59 9.55 6.52 33.65
CA HIS A 59 10.01 7.37 32.57
C HIS A 59 9.02 8.54 32.39
N ILE A 60 9.51 9.76 32.56
CA ILE A 60 8.73 10.97 32.28
C ILE A 60 8.45 10.98 30.78
N GLN A 61 7.18 10.80 30.37
CA GLN A 61 6.76 11.05 29.01
C GLN A 61 6.85 12.56 28.76
N VAL A 62 7.74 12.95 27.85
CA VAL A 62 7.74 14.31 27.31
C VAL A 62 6.47 14.45 26.45
N THR A 63 5.51 15.22 26.92
CA THR A 63 4.33 15.58 26.13
C THR A 63 4.79 16.42 24.96
N GLU A 64 4.72 15.89 23.74
CA GLU A 64 4.92 16.68 22.52
C GLU A 64 3.82 17.78 22.48
N HIS A 65 4.23 19.03 22.53
CA HIS A 65 3.31 20.15 22.34
C HIS A 65 2.88 20.18 20.88
N PHE A 66 1.58 20.03 20.63
CA PHE A 66 0.99 20.17 19.31
C PHE A 66 1.24 21.59 18.79
N ARG A 67 1.94 21.73 17.65
CA ARG A 67 2.19 23.01 17.01
C ARG A 67 1.04 23.34 16.06
N PRO A 68 0.64 24.62 15.91
CA PRO A 68 -0.28 25.04 14.86
C PRO A 68 0.24 24.55 13.49
N ASN A 69 -0.67 24.09 12.62
CA ASN A 69 -0.37 23.55 11.29
C ASN A 69 0.50 22.27 11.26
N GLN A 70 0.60 21.55 12.38
CA GLN A 70 1.26 20.24 12.34
C GLN A 70 0.45 19.27 11.50
N TRP A 71 1.10 18.65 10.51
CA TRP A 71 0.57 17.50 9.78
C TRP A 71 1.36 16.24 10.15
N GLN A 72 0.67 15.10 10.17
CA GLN A 72 1.30 13.79 10.34
C GLN A 72 0.56 12.72 9.55
N ASN A 73 1.26 11.66 9.16
CA ASN A 73 0.67 10.52 8.47
C ASN A 73 -0.18 9.65 9.42
N CYS A 74 -0.87 8.64 8.87
CA CYS A 74 -1.83 7.80 9.60
C CYS A 74 -1.25 7.09 10.84
N ILE A 75 0.05 6.78 10.86
CA ILE A 75 0.73 6.16 12.01
C ILE A 75 1.50 7.16 12.89
N GLY A 76 1.59 8.44 12.48
CA GLY A 76 2.27 9.50 13.25
C GLY A 76 3.80 9.50 13.16
N GLU A 77 4.42 8.70 12.28
CA GLU A 77 5.89 8.68 12.12
C GLU A 77 6.41 9.75 11.18
N GLN A 78 5.67 10.06 10.12
CA GLN A 78 5.99 11.17 9.22
C GLN A 78 5.27 12.42 9.68
N LYS A 79 6.04 13.48 9.97
CA LYS A 79 5.50 14.75 10.46
C LYS A 79 6.14 15.91 9.70
N CYS A 80 5.36 16.95 9.41
CA CYS A 80 5.88 18.22 8.95
C CYS A 80 5.11 19.40 9.56
N PHE A 81 5.66 20.60 9.42
CA PHE A 81 5.15 21.83 10.02
C PHE A 81 5.03 22.88 8.92
N PRO A 82 4.05 22.75 8.00
CA PRO A 82 3.87 23.71 6.93
C PRO A 82 3.56 25.11 7.49
N GLU A 83 4.07 26.13 6.82
CA GLU A 83 3.71 27.53 7.13
C GLU A 83 2.22 27.76 6.91
N ASP A 84 1.66 27.08 5.88
CA ASP A 84 0.25 27.20 5.53
C ASP A 84 -0.33 25.83 5.15
N LEU A 85 -1.47 25.47 5.75
CA LEU A 85 -2.25 24.25 5.45
C LEU A 85 -3.57 24.65 4.83
N ARG A 86 -3.74 24.39 3.52
CA ARG A 86 -4.90 24.77 2.72
C ARG A 86 -5.79 23.59 2.34
N LYS A 87 -7.09 23.86 2.24
CA LYS A 87 -8.10 22.89 1.77
C LYS A 87 -8.78 23.44 0.51
N PRO A 88 -8.17 23.24 -0.66
CA PRO A 88 -8.72 23.74 -1.92
C PRO A 88 -10.08 23.11 -2.23
N GLN A 89 -10.99 23.92 -2.76
CA GLN A 89 -12.33 23.53 -3.20
C GLN A 89 -12.45 23.51 -4.73
N GLY A 90 -11.40 23.90 -5.47
CA GLY A 90 -11.39 23.90 -6.91
C GLY A 90 -10.14 24.53 -7.51
N ILE A 91 -10.18 24.73 -8.82
CA ILE A 91 -9.02 25.17 -9.62
C ILE A 91 -8.45 26.52 -9.18
N SER A 92 -9.31 27.48 -8.79
CA SER A 92 -8.87 28.80 -8.35
C SER A 92 -8.00 28.76 -7.11
N ASP A 93 -8.33 27.88 -6.15
CA ASP A 93 -7.55 27.73 -4.93
C ASP A 93 -6.18 27.12 -5.20
N LEU A 94 -6.10 26.16 -6.16
CA LEU A 94 -4.83 25.60 -6.61
C LEU A 94 -3.94 26.67 -7.28
N LEU A 95 -4.53 27.52 -8.12
CA LEU A 95 -3.82 28.61 -8.78
C LEU A 95 -3.31 29.66 -7.78
N ASN A 96 -4.14 30.03 -6.80
CA ASN A 96 -3.75 30.95 -5.74
C ASN A 96 -2.60 30.36 -4.90
N ALA A 97 -2.64 29.08 -4.58
CA ALA A 97 -1.57 28.43 -3.82
C ALA A 97 -0.23 28.45 -4.58
N ILE A 98 -0.25 28.22 -5.90
CA ILE A 98 0.96 28.32 -6.74
C ILE A 98 1.49 29.75 -6.79
N GLN A 99 0.60 30.74 -6.99
CA GLN A 99 0.98 32.15 -7.02
C GLN A 99 1.62 32.58 -5.70
N ASP A 100 1.04 32.19 -4.57
CA ASP A 100 1.57 32.49 -3.25
C ASP A 100 2.91 31.81 -3.00
N ALA A 101 3.05 30.52 -3.36
CA ALA A 101 4.31 29.79 -3.23
C ALA A 101 5.45 30.47 -4.02
N GLN A 102 5.16 30.88 -5.26
CA GLN A 102 6.13 31.61 -6.08
C GLN A 102 6.46 32.99 -5.51
N GLY A 103 5.42 33.75 -5.11
CA GLY A 103 5.59 35.11 -4.56
C GLY A 103 6.41 35.12 -3.27
N GLN A 104 6.24 34.11 -2.43
CA GLN A 104 6.93 33.96 -1.16
C GLN A 104 8.25 33.16 -1.28
N LYS A 105 8.52 32.55 -2.45
CA LYS A 105 9.64 31.64 -2.69
C LYS A 105 9.68 30.48 -1.68
N ILE A 106 8.56 29.83 -1.49
CA ILE A 106 8.41 28.64 -0.65
C ILE A 106 7.88 27.47 -1.45
N GLN A 107 8.02 26.28 -0.91
CA GLN A 107 7.56 25.05 -1.56
C GLN A 107 6.04 24.88 -1.43
N ALA A 108 5.46 24.12 -2.36
CA ALA A 108 4.08 23.67 -2.28
C ALA A 108 4.00 22.15 -2.52
N ARG A 109 3.19 21.45 -1.72
CA ARG A 109 2.96 20.00 -1.84
C ARG A 109 1.49 19.70 -1.62
N ALA A 110 1.00 18.66 -2.30
CA ALA A 110 -0.31 18.10 -2.01
C ALA A 110 -0.18 16.85 -1.14
N VAL A 111 -1.14 16.64 -0.25
CA VAL A 111 -1.27 15.45 0.58
C VAL A 111 -2.66 14.84 0.38
N GLY A 112 -2.75 13.51 0.30
CA GLY A 112 -4.02 12.79 0.36
C GLY A 112 -4.35 12.38 1.80
N SER A 113 -4.87 11.16 1.97
CA SER A 113 -5.27 10.62 3.29
C SER A 113 -4.10 10.26 4.22
N GLY A 114 -2.86 10.56 3.83
CA GLY A 114 -1.68 10.36 4.69
C GLY A 114 -1.26 8.90 4.90
N HIS A 115 -1.55 8.01 3.97
CA HIS A 115 -1.20 6.58 4.07
C HIS A 115 0.21 6.22 3.56
N SER A 116 1.02 7.19 3.14
CA SER A 116 2.41 6.94 2.80
C SER A 116 3.28 6.88 4.05
N PHE A 117 4.21 5.92 4.09
CA PHE A 117 5.15 5.71 5.20
C PHE A 117 6.49 6.41 4.99
N SER A 118 6.66 7.13 3.90
CA SER A 118 7.82 7.98 3.60
C SER A 118 7.48 9.47 3.67
N ASN A 119 8.51 10.31 3.63
CA ASN A 119 8.38 11.77 3.65
C ASN A 119 7.86 12.38 2.33
N ILE A 120 7.19 11.59 1.50
CA ILE A 120 6.78 11.93 0.12
C ILE A 120 5.94 13.20 0.01
N CYS A 121 5.10 13.51 1.00
CA CYS A 121 4.26 14.71 1.03
C CYS A 121 4.74 15.80 1.99
N SER A 122 5.86 15.58 2.69
CA SER A 122 6.36 16.53 3.69
C SER A 122 6.84 17.84 3.04
N THR A 123 6.44 18.96 3.64
CA THR A 123 6.90 20.31 3.27
C THR A 123 6.82 21.23 4.48
N ASN A 124 7.66 22.27 4.49
CA ASN A 124 7.55 23.37 5.43
C ASN A 124 6.85 24.61 4.82
N GLY A 125 6.58 24.60 3.51
CA GLY A 125 5.85 25.68 2.83
C GLY A 125 4.35 25.52 2.86
N ILE A 126 3.68 25.51 1.70
CA ILE A 126 2.24 25.32 1.58
C ILE A 126 1.92 23.82 1.43
N LEU A 127 1.13 23.28 2.34
CA LEU A 127 0.57 21.93 2.23
C LEU A 127 -0.91 22.02 1.83
N LEU A 128 -1.28 21.33 0.74
CA LEU A 128 -2.65 21.33 0.21
C LEU A 128 -3.32 19.98 0.49
N ASP A 129 -4.44 20.02 1.19
CA ASP A 129 -5.32 18.88 1.45
C ASP A 129 -6.54 18.95 0.51
N PRO A 130 -6.56 18.17 -0.60
CA PRO A 130 -7.55 18.29 -1.65
C PRO A 130 -8.90 17.61 -1.35
N HIS A 131 -9.16 17.11 -0.15
CA HIS A 131 -10.42 16.39 0.16
C HIS A 131 -11.69 17.18 -0.14
N GLY A 132 -11.60 18.51 -0.25
CA GLY A 132 -12.71 19.37 -0.69
C GLY A 132 -13.04 19.27 -2.18
N MET A 133 -12.14 18.77 -3.00
CA MET A 133 -12.32 18.52 -4.44
C MET A 133 -12.71 17.05 -4.64
N ASN A 134 -13.98 16.70 -4.53
CA ASN A 134 -14.45 15.31 -4.45
C ASN A 134 -15.69 15.02 -5.31
N GLU A 135 -15.97 15.86 -6.31
CA GLU A 135 -17.13 15.76 -7.16
C GLU A 135 -16.86 14.93 -8.43
N ILE A 136 -17.93 14.31 -8.97
CA ILE A 136 -17.94 13.77 -10.34
C ILE A 136 -18.35 14.89 -11.29
N LEU A 137 -17.50 15.15 -12.27
CA LEU A 137 -17.63 16.22 -13.25
C LEU A 137 -18.24 15.71 -14.57
N THR A 138 -18.74 16.64 -15.38
CA THR A 138 -19.36 16.29 -16.67
C THR A 138 -18.32 16.19 -17.78
N ILE A 139 -18.39 15.12 -18.58
CA ILE A 139 -17.67 14.98 -19.85
C ILE A 139 -18.61 15.43 -20.98
N ALA A 140 -18.17 16.35 -21.84
CA ALA A 140 -18.90 16.72 -23.04
C ALA A 140 -18.64 15.68 -24.15
N PRO A 141 -19.60 14.81 -24.55
CA PRO A 141 -19.34 13.74 -25.52
C PRO A 141 -18.84 14.26 -26.86
N ALA A 142 -19.26 15.47 -27.26
CA ALA A 142 -18.86 16.09 -28.51
C ALA A 142 -17.35 16.38 -28.62
N THR A 143 -16.62 16.47 -27.49
CA THR A 143 -15.17 16.69 -27.48
C THR A 143 -14.36 15.41 -27.69
N LEU A 144 -14.99 14.26 -27.51
CA LEU A 144 -14.32 12.96 -27.63
C LEU A 144 -14.13 12.55 -29.09
N LYS A 145 -13.01 11.88 -29.40
CA LYS A 145 -12.77 11.24 -30.71
C LYS A 145 -13.90 10.28 -31.08
N LYS A 146 -14.40 9.54 -30.09
CA LYS A 146 -15.54 8.63 -30.20
C LYS A 146 -16.57 8.98 -29.10
N PRO A 147 -17.62 9.76 -29.43
CA PRO A 147 -18.61 10.21 -28.44
C PRO A 147 -19.27 9.09 -27.63
N SER A 148 -19.48 7.90 -28.21
CA SER A 148 -20.04 6.74 -27.54
C SER A 148 -19.20 6.19 -26.41
N THR A 149 -17.91 6.49 -26.33
CA THR A 149 -17.03 6.04 -25.24
C THR A 149 -17.30 6.75 -23.92
N VAL A 150 -18.11 7.82 -23.90
CA VAL A 150 -18.47 8.53 -22.65
C VAL A 150 -19.06 7.60 -21.60
N GLU A 151 -19.79 6.56 -22.04
CA GLU A 151 -20.40 5.58 -21.14
C GLU A 151 -19.36 4.74 -20.36
N SER A 152 -18.15 4.62 -20.85
CA SER A 152 -17.05 3.92 -20.17
C SER A 152 -16.06 4.86 -19.47
N LEU A 153 -16.42 6.13 -19.31
CA LEU A 153 -15.57 7.15 -18.70
C LEU A 153 -16.25 7.79 -17.50
N VAL A 154 -15.44 8.23 -16.53
CA VAL A 154 -15.85 9.11 -15.45
C VAL A 154 -14.82 10.23 -15.29
N PHE A 155 -15.30 11.47 -15.18
CA PHE A 155 -14.47 12.63 -14.91
C PHE A 155 -14.64 12.99 -13.43
N VAL A 156 -13.57 12.94 -12.65
CA VAL A 156 -13.64 12.98 -11.20
C VAL A 156 -12.52 13.81 -10.60
N GLU A 157 -12.81 14.56 -9.56
CA GLU A 157 -11.84 15.39 -8.85
C GLU A 157 -10.85 14.57 -8.03
N SER A 158 -9.66 15.12 -7.82
CA SER A 158 -8.48 14.43 -7.30
C SER A 158 -8.55 14.04 -5.83
N GLY A 159 -9.31 14.79 -5.04
CA GLY A 159 -9.42 14.63 -3.58
C GLY A 159 -10.48 13.63 -3.14
N ILE A 160 -11.28 13.08 -4.06
CA ILE A 160 -12.25 12.04 -3.72
C ILE A 160 -11.52 10.81 -3.14
N THR A 161 -12.08 10.20 -2.09
CA THR A 161 -11.56 8.90 -1.61
C THR A 161 -12.00 7.77 -2.53
N ILE A 162 -11.22 6.70 -2.61
CA ILE A 162 -11.60 5.50 -3.39
C ILE A 162 -12.94 4.94 -2.90
N LYS A 163 -13.20 5.00 -1.59
CA LYS A 163 -14.49 4.61 -1.00
C LYS A 163 -15.65 5.43 -1.59
N SER A 164 -15.57 6.77 -1.52
CA SER A 164 -16.61 7.65 -2.04
C SER A 164 -16.78 7.50 -3.56
N LEU A 165 -15.68 7.29 -4.29
CA LEU A 165 -15.73 7.03 -5.73
C LEU A 165 -16.46 5.71 -6.04
N ASN A 166 -16.18 4.63 -5.31
CA ASN A 166 -16.86 3.34 -5.48
C ASN A 166 -18.37 3.47 -5.21
N ASP A 167 -18.75 4.16 -4.11
CA ASP A 167 -20.16 4.38 -3.76
C ASP A 167 -20.90 5.16 -4.88
N GLN A 168 -20.25 6.20 -5.45
CA GLN A 168 -20.84 6.99 -6.54
C GLN A 168 -20.89 6.20 -7.86
N LEU A 169 -19.84 5.45 -8.21
CA LEU A 169 -19.84 4.58 -9.39
C LEU A 169 -20.90 3.48 -9.32
N ASP A 170 -21.07 2.87 -8.17
CA ASP A 170 -22.09 1.83 -7.97
C ASP A 170 -23.51 2.37 -8.20
N ASN A 171 -23.79 3.58 -7.71
CA ASN A 171 -25.07 4.28 -7.99
C ASN A 171 -25.29 4.55 -9.49
N MET A 172 -24.20 4.63 -10.27
CA MET A 172 -24.23 4.79 -11.73
C MET A 172 -24.23 3.43 -12.48
N GLY A 173 -24.24 2.29 -11.77
CA GLY A 173 -24.12 0.96 -12.35
C GLY A 173 -22.71 0.68 -12.91
N LYS A 174 -21.68 1.33 -12.39
CA LYS A 174 -20.29 1.26 -12.82
C LYS A 174 -19.35 0.79 -11.70
N ALA A 175 -18.14 0.41 -12.05
CA ALA A 175 -17.09 0.02 -11.11
C ALA A 175 -15.70 0.34 -11.67
N LEU A 176 -14.71 0.45 -10.79
CA LEU A 176 -13.29 0.34 -11.15
C LEU A 176 -12.99 -1.13 -11.51
N ALA A 177 -12.21 -1.35 -12.56
CA ALA A 177 -11.86 -2.72 -12.98
C ALA A 177 -10.96 -3.43 -11.95
N ASN A 178 -10.16 -2.68 -11.21
CA ASN A 178 -9.30 -3.15 -10.12
C ASN A 178 -9.02 -2.03 -9.14
N MET A 179 -8.69 -2.36 -7.88
CA MET A 179 -8.32 -1.39 -6.84
C MET A 179 -7.41 -2.04 -5.80
N GLY A 180 -6.79 -1.24 -4.96
CA GLY A 180 -6.05 -1.71 -3.79
C GLY A 180 -6.98 -2.27 -2.70
N ALA A 181 -6.38 -2.93 -1.72
CA ALA A 181 -7.09 -3.56 -0.61
C ALA A 181 -7.65 -2.56 0.43
N TYR A 182 -7.28 -1.28 0.34
CA TYR A 182 -7.74 -0.19 1.19
C TYR A 182 -8.36 0.93 0.35
N ASP A 183 -9.52 1.42 0.75
CA ASP A 183 -10.32 2.39 -0.01
C ASP A 183 -10.40 3.80 0.63
N GLY A 184 -9.74 4.01 1.78
CA GLY A 184 -9.68 5.32 2.44
C GLY A 184 -8.67 6.31 1.82
N GLN A 185 -7.88 5.88 0.83
CA GLN A 185 -6.94 6.75 0.11
C GLN A 185 -7.69 7.73 -0.80
N THR A 186 -7.15 8.96 -0.96
CA THR A 186 -7.59 9.83 -2.06
C THR A 186 -7.17 9.25 -3.40
N LEU A 187 -7.97 9.49 -4.44
CA LEU A 187 -7.71 9.02 -5.80
C LEU A 187 -6.32 9.48 -6.30
N ALA A 188 -6.01 10.78 -6.15
CA ALA A 188 -4.71 11.30 -6.58
C ALA A 188 -3.54 10.72 -5.78
N GLY A 189 -3.70 10.50 -4.47
CA GLY A 189 -2.69 9.85 -3.65
C GLY A 189 -2.42 8.42 -4.12
N ALA A 190 -3.46 7.63 -4.36
CA ALA A 190 -3.35 6.26 -4.83
C ALA A 190 -2.69 6.15 -6.22
N ILE A 191 -3.12 6.99 -7.18
CA ILE A 191 -2.54 7.02 -8.54
C ILE A 191 -1.07 7.46 -8.48
N SER A 192 -0.77 8.56 -7.78
CA SER A 192 0.57 9.17 -7.75
C SER A 192 1.63 8.31 -7.06
N THR A 193 1.24 7.31 -6.25
CA THR A 193 2.16 6.39 -5.59
C THR A 193 2.19 4.99 -6.21
N GLY A 194 1.37 4.74 -7.24
CA GLY A 194 1.33 3.47 -7.95
C GLY A 194 0.54 2.37 -7.25
N THR A 195 -0.47 2.73 -6.44
CA THR A 195 -1.38 1.78 -5.78
C THR A 195 -1.97 0.78 -6.77
N HIS A 196 -2.06 -0.46 -6.36
CA HIS A 196 -2.52 -1.57 -7.21
C HIS A 196 -3.34 -2.58 -6.39
N GLY A 197 -4.10 -3.40 -7.09
CA GLY A 197 -4.68 -4.62 -6.56
C GLY A 197 -3.82 -5.84 -6.91
N SER A 198 -4.47 -6.92 -7.32
CA SER A 198 -3.82 -8.10 -7.87
C SER A 198 -4.53 -8.56 -9.13
N GLY A 199 -3.89 -9.49 -9.86
CA GLY A 199 -4.32 -10.04 -11.13
C GLY A 199 -3.31 -9.76 -12.23
N ILE A 200 -2.65 -10.81 -12.73
CA ILE A 200 -1.57 -10.71 -13.74
C ILE A 200 -2.04 -10.04 -15.05
N ALA A 201 -3.34 -10.07 -15.32
CA ALA A 201 -3.97 -9.40 -16.46
C ALA A 201 -4.48 -7.98 -16.13
N LEU A 202 -4.48 -7.58 -14.87
CA LEU A 202 -5.02 -6.31 -14.38
C LEU A 202 -3.88 -5.34 -14.06
N GLY A 203 -4.03 -4.08 -14.48
CA GLY A 203 -3.07 -3.01 -14.18
C GLY A 203 -3.25 -2.42 -12.77
N ASN A 204 -2.31 -1.55 -12.40
CA ASN A 204 -2.45 -0.69 -11.24
C ASN A 204 -3.55 0.37 -11.47
N ILE A 205 -3.92 1.14 -10.43
CA ILE A 205 -5.00 2.14 -10.55
C ILE A 205 -4.66 3.24 -11.58
N ALA A 206 -3.37 3.59 -11.75
CA ALA A 206 -2.93 4.55 -12.75
C ALA A 206 -3.22 4.08 -14.20
N SER A 207 -3.33 2.79 -14.44
CA SER A 207 -3.68 2.24 -15.75
C SER A 207 -5.12 2.53 -16.20
N LEU A 208 -5.99 2.94 -15.29
CA LEU A 208 -7.37 3.34 -15.58
C LEU A 208 -7.45 4.78 -16.08
N VAL A 209 -6.42 5.59 -15.90
CA VAL A 209 -6.40 7.01 -16.28
C VAL A 209 -6.36 7.14 -17.81
N ARG A 210 -7.21 8.04 -18.33
CA ARG A 210 -7.27 8.41 -19.75
C ARG A 210 -6.90 9.87 -19.99
N ALA A 211 -7.13 10.74 -18.99
CA ALA A 211 -6.70 12.12 -19.00
C ALA A 211 -6.44 12.63 -17.57
N ILE A 212 -5.57 13.61 -17.45
CA ILE A 212 -5.22 14.27 -16.18
C ILE A 212 -5.41 15.77 -16.36
N VAL A 213 -6.22 16.41 -15.52
CA VAL A 213 -6.26 17.89 -15.44
C VAL A 213 -5.21 18.34 -14.44
N PHE A 214 -4.19 18.99 -14.96
CA PHE A 214 -2.91 19.20 -14.30
C PHE A 214 -2.53 20.69 -14.28
N VAL A 215 -2.14 21.20 -13.13
CA VAL A 215 -1.74 22.59 -12.92
C VAL A 215 -0.22 22.65 -12.77
N THR A 216 0.42 23.34 -13.69
CA THR A 216 1.88 23.53 -13.72
C THR A 216 2.32 24.67 -12.80
N GLU A 217 3.62 24.76 -12.50
CA GLU A 217 4.18 25.80 -11.64
C GLU A 217 3.90 27.24 -12.13
N ASN A 218 3.73 27.46 -13.42
CA ASN A 218 3.39 28.77 -13.98
C ASN A 218 1.87 29.06 -14.04
N GLY A 219 1.04 28.25 -13.40
CA GLY A 219 -0.41 28.42 -13.36
C GLY A 219 -1.15 28.02 -14.65
N THR A 220 -0.46 27.42 -15.64
CA THR A 220 -1.16 26.89 -16.81
C THR A 220 -1.84 25.58 -16.46
N VAL A 221 -3.11 25.42 -16.82
CA VAL A 221 -3.90 24.21 -16.61
C VAL A 221 -3.99 23.42 -17.89
N TYR A 222 -3.42 22.23 -17.90
CA TYR A 222 -3.46 21.31 -19.02
C TYR A 222 -4.41 20.15 -18.78
N GLN A 223 -5.11 19.70 -19.81
CA GLN A 223 -5.58 18.33 -19.92
C GLN A 223 -4.49 17.51 -20.59
N ILE A 224 -3.83 16.63 -19.85
CA ILE A 224 -2.74 15.79 -20.36
C ILE A 224 -3.33 14.43 -20.73
N GLU A 225 -3.04 13.95 -21.93
CA GLU A 225 -3.44 12.66 -22.47
C GLU A 225 -2.26 11.99 -23.18
N PRO A 226 -2.29 10.67 -23.42
CA PRO A 226 -1.33 10.05 -24.34
C PRO A 226 -1.51 10.62 -25.76
N MET A 227 -0.55 10.37 -26.65
CA MET A 227 -0.57 10.87 -28.02
C MET A 227 -1.85 10.49 -28.78
N ASP A 228 -2.38 9.30 -28.55
CA ASP A 228 -3.64 8.81 -29.10
C ASP A 228 -4.83 9.02 -28.14
N GLY A 229 -4.76 10.01 -27.24
CA GLY A 229 -5.73 10.27 -26.20
C GLY A 229 -7.19 10.36 -26.66
N ILE A 230 -8.09 10.45 -25.69
CA ILE A 230 -9.55 10.33 -25.92
C ILE A 230 -10.17 11.57 -26.55
N THR A 231 -9.56 12.75 -26.37
CA THR A 231 -10.10 14.04 -26.85
C THR A 231 -9.69 14.31 -28.31
N ASP A 232 -10.62 14.78 -29.13
CA ASP A 232 -10.33 15.29 -30.47
C ASP A 232 -9.74 16.72 -30.35
N PRO A 233 -8.47 16.95 -30.76
CA PRO A 233 -7.87 18.27 -30.65
C PRO A 233 -8.63 19.39 -31.34
N ALA A 234 -9.31 19.06 -32.44
CA ALA A 234 -10.10 20.04 -33.21
C ALA A 234 -11.42 20.43 -32.52
N ARG A 235 -11.85 19.62 -31.55
CA ARG A 235 -13.09 19.82 -30.80
C ARG A 235 -12.85 20.11 -29.30
N PHE A 236 -11.58 20.25 -28.91
CA PHE A 236 -11.27 20.63 -27.53
C PHE A 236 -11.82 22.03 -27.23
N VAL A 237 -12.55 22.14 -26.15
CA VAL A 237 -13.10 23.41 -25.66
C VAL A 237 -12.46 23.72 -24.30
N PRO A 238 -11.74 24.86 -24.16
CA PRO A 238 -11.22 25.28 -22.88
C PRO A 238 -12.33 25.40 -21.82
N GLY A 239 -12.06 24.89 -20.63
CA GLY A 239 -12.94 24.93 -19.47
C GLY A 239 -12.07 24.98 -18.21
N ILE A 240 -12.15 23.96 -17.35
CA ILE A 240 -11.21 23.79 -16.23
C ILE A 240 -9.78 23.73 -16.78
N ALA A 241 -9.53 22.88 -17.77
CA ALA A 241 -8.28 22.88 -18.51
C ALA A 241 -8.28 23.96 -19.60
N GLN A 242 -7.22 24.75 -19.65
CA GLN A 242 -7.01 25.81 -20.63
C GLN A 242 -6.45 25.28 -21.94
N LYS A 243 -5.68 24.21 -21.89
CA LYS A 243 -4.96 23.63 -23.03
C LYS A 243 -5.02 22.11 -22.99
N LEU A 244 -5.13 21.52 -24.19
CA LEU A 244 -4.94 20.07 -24.38
C LEU A 244 -3.45 19.80 -24.68
N LYS A 245 -2.89 18.79 -24.01
CA LYS A 245 -1.52 18.29 -24.22
C LYS A 245 -1.59 16.78 -24.46
N GLN A 246 -1.54 16.37 -25.71
CA GLN A 246 -1.41 14.95 -26.09
C GLN A 246 0.07 14.63 -26.30
N ASP A 247 0.67 13.93 -25.32
CA ASP A 247 2.11 13.67 -25.26
C ASP A 247 2.37 12.49 -24.32
N ASP A 248 2.92 11.40 -24.84
CA ASP A 248 3.15 10.17 -24.08
C ASP A 248 4.15 10.35 -22.93
N ASP A 249 5.21 11.14 -23.12
CA ASP A 249 6.22 11.34 -22.08
C ASP A 249 5.65 12.17 -20.90
N TRP A 250 4.88 13.23 -21.21
CA TRP A 250 4.19 14.00 -20.16
C TRP A 250 3.15 13.16 -19.43
N PHE A 251 2.35 12.40 -20.17
CA PHE A 251 1.29 11.58 -19.60
C PHE A 251 1.88 10.48 -18.69
N ASN A 252 2.85 9.71 -19.19
CA ASN A 252 3.48 8.64 -18.43
C ASN A 252 4.30 9.15 -17.24
N ALA A 253 4.84 10.37 -17.30
CA ALA A 253 5.50 11.00 -16.14
C ALA A 253 4.48 11.44 -15.08
N ALA A 254 3.33 12.01 -15.49
CA ALA A 254 2.32 12.56 -14.60
C ALA A 254 1.49 11.49 -13.86
N LEU A 255 1.40 10.26 -14.38
CA LEU A 255 0.66 9.16 -13.77
C LEU A 255 1.18 8.83 -12.37
N VAL A 256 2.48 8.55 -12.24
CA VAL A 256 3.12 8.26 -10.94
C VAL A 256 4.12 9.38 -10.65
N ALA A 257 3.57 10.54 -10.28
CA ALA A 257 4.30 11.79 -10.14
C ALA A 257 4.77 12.07 -8.71
N MET A 258 4.27 11.37 -7.71
CA MET A 258 4.63 11.53 -6.28
C MET A 258 4.52 13.00 -5.80
N GLY A 259 3.63 13.79 -6.41
CA GLY A 259 3.46 15.21 -6.13
C GLY A 259 4.64 16.10 -6.55
N CYS A 260 5.57 15.62 -7.41
CA CYS A 260 6.80 16.35 -7.77
C CYS A 260 6.68 17.19 -9.04
N LEU A 261 5.63 17.02 -9.84
CA LEU A 261 5.52 17.65 -11.16
C LEU A 261 4.55 18.84 -11.19
N GLY A 262 3.60 18.91 -10.26
CA GLY A 262 2.54 19.90 -10.22
C GLY A 262 1.36 19.45 -9.37
N LEU A 263 0.27 20.20 -9.42
CA LEU A 263 -0.97 19.86 -8.71
C LEU A 263 -1.99 19.24 -9.67
N ILE A 264 -2.68 18.22 -9.20
CA ILE A 264 -3.70 17.52 -9.99
C ILE A 264 -5.08 17.97 -9.52
N HIS A 265 -5.88 18.52 -10.45
CA HIS A 265 -7.26 18.90 -10.16
C HIS A 265 -8.20 17.70 -10.29
N SER A 266 -8.09 16.93 -11.38
CA SER A 266 -9.05 15.86 -11.68
C SER A 266 -8.47 14.86 -12.68
N TYR A 267 -9.16 13.71 -12.82
CA TYR A 267 -8.83 12.65 -13.76
C TYR A 267 -10.05 12.27 -14.59
N ILE A 268 -9.83 11.86 -15.84
CA ILE A 268 -10.80 11.05 -16.58
C ILE A 268 -10.32 9.61 -16.51
N LEU A 269 -11.14 8.75 -15.89
CA LEU A 269 -10.86 7.33 -15.70
C LEU A 269 -11.72 6.49 -16.63
N GLU A 270 -11.17 5.39 -17.12
CA GLU A 270 -11.96 4.31 -17.69
C GLU A 270 -12.60 3.49 -16.58
N VAL A 271 -13.89 3.20 -16.73
CA VAL A 271 -14.70 2.42 -15.81
C VAL A 271 -15.40 1.29 -16.56
N VAL A 272 -15.80 0.27 -15.83
CA VAL A 272 -16.52 -0.89 -16.35
C VAL A 272 -17.96 -0.95 -15.78
N PRO A 273 -18.90 -1.68 -16.38
CA PRO A 273 -20.17 -1.98 -15.72
C PRO A 273 -19.95 -2.62 -14.36
N SER A 274 -20.82 -2.32 -13.39
CA SER A 274 -20.78 -2.95 -12.07
C SER A 274 -20.82 -4.48 -12.21
N PHE A 275 -20.00 -5.18 -11.45
CA PHE A 275 -19.86 -6.64 -11.53
C PHE A 275 -19.65 -7.25 -10.16
N LEU A 276 -19.96 -8.55 -10.05
CA LEU A 276 -19.72 -9.33 -8.86
C LEU A 276 -18.36 -10.04 -8.95
N LEU A 277 -17.76 -10.28 -7.79
CA LEU A 277 -16.65 -11.20 -7.61
C LEU A 277 -17.03 -12.28 -6.61
N SER A 278 -16.61 -13.51 -6.88
CA SER A 278 -16.58 -14.61 -5.91
C SER A 278 -15.18 -14.69 -5.32
N GLU A 279 -15.07 -14.71 -3.99
CA GLU A 279 -13.81 -14.88 -3.26
C GLU A 279 -13.76 -16.27 -2.64
N GLN A 280 -12.62 -16.93 -2.77
CA GLN A 280 -12.30 -18.18 -2.07
C GLN A 280 -10.92 -18.10 -1.47
N ARG A 281 -10.80 -18.48 -0.20
CA ARG A 281 -9.55 -18.53 0.55
C ARG A 281 -9.25 -19.95 0.98
N THR A 282 -8.03 -20.40 0.67
CA THR A 282 -7.61 -21.79 0.90
C THR A 282 -6.33 -21.82 1.70
N LEU A 283 -6.35 -22.53 2.83
CA LEU A 283 -5.16 -22.81 3.60
C LEU A 283 -4.26 -23.79 2.83
N THR A 284 -3.01 -23.45 2.68
CA THR A 284 -1.99 -24.25 2.00
C THR A 284 -0.62 -24.07 2.65
N THR A 285 0.43 -24.51 2.00
CA THR A 285 1.81 -24.22 2.37
C THR A 285 2.60 -23.76 1.15
N TRP A 286 3.66 -22.99 1.35
CA TRP A 286 4.53 -22.62 0.24
C TRP A 286 5.10 -23.84 -0.48
N GLN A 287 5.44 -24.89 0.27
CA GLN A 287 5.99 -26.14 -0.28
C GLN A 287 5.02 -26.85 -1.22
N ASP A 288 3.73 -26.87 -0.86
CA ASP A 288 2.69 -27.49 -1.69
C ASP A 288 2.40 -26.61 -2.93
N PHE A 289 2.32 -25.29 -2.75
CA PHE A 289 2.04 -24.34 -3.84
C PHE A 289 3.14 -24.29 -4.92
N LYS A 290 4.41 -24.52 -4.58
CA LYS A 290 5.50 -24.59 -5.58
C LYS A 290 5.19 -25.54 -6.72
N SER A 291 4.55 -26.67 -6.43
CA SER A 291 4.21 -27.67 -7.45
C SER A 291 3.15 -27.19 -8.42
N GLU A 292 2.25 -26.31 -7.97
CA GLU A 292 1.20 -25.70 -8.80
C GLU A 292 1.76 -24.67 -9.80
N LEU A 293 2.94 -24.12 -9.52
CA LEU A 293 3.64 -23.19 -10.42
C LEU A 293 4.44 -23.90 -11.53
N ALA A 294 4.67 -25.19 -11.43
CA ALA A 294 5.52 -25.96 -12.36
C ALA A 294 5.01 -25.95 -13.81
N GLY A 295 3.70 -25.74 -14.02
CA GLY A 295 3.08 -25.62 -15.34
C GLY A 295 3.16 -24.21 -15.97
N GLY A 296 3.81 -23.24 -15.30
CA GLY A 296 3.87 -21.85 -15.71
C GLY A 296 2.62 -21.04 -15.32
N ILE A 297 2.67 -19.70 -15.52
CA ILE A 297 1.62 -18.77 -15.06
C ILE A 297 0.26 -19.12 -15.64
N SER A 298 0.17 -19.45 -16.92
CA SER A 298 -1.11 -19.66 -17.63
C SER A 298 -1.88 -20.91 -17.17
N SER A 299 -1.22 -21.88 -16.56
CA SER A 299 -1.82 -23.11 -16.04
C SER A 299 -1.86 -23.17 -14.50
N SER A 300 -1.40 -22.11 -13.83
CA SER A 300 -1.34 -22.00 -12.38
C SER A 300 -2.50 -21.16 -11.84
N PRO A 301 -2.71 -21.16 -10.51
CA PRO A 301 -3.68 -20.25 -9.87
C PRO A 301 -3.49 -18.77 -10.18
N LEU A 302 -2.29 -18.35 -10.63
CA LEU A 302 -2.00 -16.96 -11.05
C LEU A 302 -2.83 -16.50 -12.25
N SER A 303 -3.42 -17.43 -13.03
CA SER A 303 -4.30 -17.12 -14.15
C SER A 303 -5.73 -16.71 -13.74
N ASN A 304 -6.10 -16.82 -12.47
CA ASN A 304 -7.39 -16.33 -11.98
C ASN A 304 -7.51 -14.82 -12.21
N HIS A 305 -8.74 -14.30 -12.28
CA HIS A 305 -9.00 -12.87 -12.45
C HIS A 305 -8.24 -12.04 -11.40
N TYR A 306 -8.20 -12.50 -10.16
CA TYR A 306 -7.42 -11.92 -9.08
C TYR A 306 -6.79 -13.07 -8.26
N PHE A 307 -5.52 -12.96 -7.97
CA PHE A 307 -4.79 -13.93 -7.15
C PHE A 307 -3.92 -13.21 -6.12
N GLU A 308 -3.96 -13.66 -4.88
CA GLU A 308 -3.12 -13.19 -3.78
C GLU A 308 -2.69 -14.39 -2.93
N MET A 309 -1.50 -14.30 -2.34
CA MET A 309 -1.00 -15.33 -1.42
C MET A 309 -0.32 -14.68 -0.23
N ASP A 310 -0.77 -15.04 0.97
CA ASP A 310 -0.18 -14.65 2.25
C ASP A 310 0.66 -15.80 2.79
N ILE A 311 1.94 -15.58 3.07
CA ILE A 311 2.88 -16.63 3.51
C ILE A 311 3.47 -16.27 4.86
N ASN A 312 3.45 -17.20 5.81
CA ASN A 312 4.30 -17.09 6.99
C ASN A 312 5.77 -17.28 6.56
N PRO A 313 6.65 -16.26 6.67
CA PRO A 313 8.04 -16.40 6.23
C PRO A 313 8.84 -17.40 7.09
N TYR A 314 8.29 -17.83 8.20
CA TYR A 314 8.94 -18.74 9.13
C TYR A 314 8.31 -20.13 9.08
N VAL A 315 9.15 -21.16 9.21
CA VAL A 315 8.68 -22.54 9.31
C VAL A 315 7.98 -22.75 10.65
N THR A 316 6.73 -23.19 10.60
CA THR A 316 5.95 -23.65 11.75
C THR A 316 5.38 -25.02 11.44
N LEU A 317 5.46 -25.96 12.38
CA LEU A 317 5.03 -27.34 12.17
C LEU A 317 5.68 -28.00 10.94
N GLY A 318 6.93 -27.62 10.64
CA GLY A 318 7.72 -28.16 9.53
C GLY A 318 7.45 -27.55 8.14
N LYS A 319 6.56 -26.55 8.02
CA LYS A 319 6.19 -25.91 6.74
C LYS A 319 6.04 -24.39 6.88
N ASN A 320 6.14 -23.67 5.76
CA ASN A 320 5.72 -22.27 5.65
C ASN A 320 4.21 -22.25 5.35
N ILE A 321 3.42 -22.01 6.40
CA ILE A 321 1.95 -21.93 6.29
C ILE A 321 1.59 -20.75 5.38
N ALA A 322 0.62 -20.95 4.49
CA ALA A 322 0.16 -19.94 3.56
C ALA A 322 -1.35 -20.01 3.33
N VAL A 323 -1.90 -18.91 2.85
CA VAL A 323 -3.29 -18.82 2.37
C VAL A 323 -3.28 -18.26 0.96
N THR A 324 -3.91 -18.95 0.03
CA THR A 324 -4.20 -18.40 -1.30
C THR A 324 -5.59 -17.80 -1.30
N THR A 325 -5.72 -16.63 -1.91
CA THR A 325 -6.99 -15.94 -2.16
C THR A 325 -7.18 -15.80 -3.66
N VAL A 326 -8.24 -16.41 -4.19
CA VAL A 326 -8.64 -16.24 -5.58
C VAL A 326 -9.96 -15.51 -5.65
N ARG A 327 -10.07 -14.57 -6.61
CA ARG A 327 -11.32 -13.86 -6.88
C ARG A 327 -11.61 -13.96 -8.37
N ASN A 328 -12.82 -14.39 -8.71
CA ASN A 328 -13.26 -14.56 -10.10
C ASN A 328 -14.64 -13.95 -10.31
N VAL A 329 -14.93 -13.55 -11.55
CA VAL A 329 -16.28 -13.16 -11.94
C VAL A 329 -17.14 -14.42 -11.92
N PRO A 330 -18.19 -14.47 -11.09
CA PRO A 330 -19.04 -15.66 -11.00
C PRO A 330 -19.91 -15.80 -12.25
N PRO A 331 -20.50 -16.98 -12.51
CA PRO A 331 -21.46 -17.17 -13.60
C PRO A 331 -22.61 -16.17 -13.53
N ALA A 332 -23.15 -15.77 -14.69
CA ALA A 332 -24.29 -14.87 -14.76
C ALA A 332 -25.49 -15.40 -13.95
N GLY A 333 -26.13 -14.50 -13.20
CA GLY A 333 -27.26 -14.85 -12.35
C GLY A 333 -26.89 -15.38 -10.95
N THR A 334 -25.59 -15.43 -10.60
CA THR A 334 -25.17 -15.75 -9.23
C THR A 334 -25.66 -14.65 -8.28
N ALA A 335 -26.31 -15.03 -7.18
CA ALA A 335 -26.75 -14.10 -6.15
C ALA A 335 -25.57 -13.72 -5.24
N SER A 336 -25.55 -12.47 -4.76
CA SER A 336 -24.66 -12.06 -3.68
C SER A 336 -25.01 -12.82 -2.40
N GLY A 337 -23.99 -13.22 -1.64
CA GLY A 337 -24.20 -13.96 -0.39
C GLY A 337 -22.92 -14.65 0.09
N GLY A 338 -23.06 -15.41 1.16
CA GLY A 338 -21.95 -16.01 1.88
C GLY A 338 -21.44 -15.11 2.99
N GLY A 339 -20.72 -15.68 3.94
CA GLY A 339 -20.09 -14.94 5.02
C GLY A 339 -18.62 -14.70 4.71
N ARG A 340 -18.15 -13.48 4.80
CA ARG A 340 -16.73 -13.21 4.99
C ARG A 340 -16.36 -13.67 6.40
N GLY A 341 -15.88 -14.91 6.53
CA GLY A 341 -15.35 -15.45 7.79
C GLY A 341 -14.02 -14.83 8.24
N TRP A 342 -13.64 -13.73 7.62
CA TRP A 342 -12.33 -13.13 7.77
C TRP A 342 -12.29 -11.89 8.69
N GLU A 343 -13.05 -11.85 9.73
CA GLU A 343 -12.56 -10.96 10.76
C GLU A 343 -11.15 -11.45 11.12
N ASN A 344 -10.13 -10.73 10.58
CA ASN A 344 -8.74 -10.96 10.92
C ASN A 344 -8.71 -11.27 12.43
N TRP A 345 -8.18 -12.43 12.79
CA TRP A 345 -8.12 -12.87 14.19
C TRP A 345 -7.71 -11.72 15.12
N LEU A 346 -6.71 -10.91 14.72
CA LEU A 346 -6.25 -9.79 15.52
C LEU A 346 -7.31 -8.69 15.59
N ALA A 347 -7.98 -8.35 14.49
CA ALA A 347 -9.06 -7.36 14.50
C ALA A 347 -10.27 -7.82 15.32
N GLY A 348 -10.62 -9.10 15.25
CA GLY A 348 -11.63 -9.72 16.11
C GLY A 348 -11.23 -9.70 17.58
N LEU A 349 -9.98 -10.06 17.88
CA LEU A 349 -9.44 -10.01 19.23
C LEU A 349 -9.41 -8.58 19.80
N ILE A 350 -9.02 -7.57 18.99
CA ILE A 350 -9.03 -6.15 19.37
C ILE A 350 -10.47 -5.66 19.60
N SER A 351 -11.43 -6.09 18.78
CA SER A 351 -12.85 -5.73 18.96
C SER A 351 -13.40 -6.24 20.30
N GLU A 352 -12.99 -7.43 20.74
CA GLU A 352 -13.39 -7.99 22.02
C GLU A 352 -12.53 -7.48 23.20
N LEU A 353 -11.25 -7.26 22.95
CA LEU A 353 -10.23 -6.85 23.94
C LEU A 353 -9.41 -5.69 23.35
N PRO A 354 -9.84 -4.42 23.49
CA PRO A 354 -9.19 -3.26 22.87
C PRO A 354 -7.69 -3.11 23.19
N TRP A 355 -7.23 -3.69 24.29
CA TRP A 355 -5.82 -3.69 24.67
C TRP A 355 -4.98 -4.84 24.05
N ALA A 356 -5.60 -5.74 23.26
CA ALA A 356 -4.92 -6.94 22.76
C ALA A 356 -3.75 -6.63 21.83
N GLU A 357 -3.85 -5.61 20.97
CA GLU A 357 -2.76 -5.17 20.10
C GLU A 357 -1.54 -4.73 20.91
N GLU A 358 -1.75 -3.87 21.91
CA GLU A 358 -0.67 -3.37 22.77
C GLU A 358 0.03 -4.51 23.53
N VAL A 359 -0.74 -5.48 24.05
CA VAL A 359 -0.20 -6.66 24.72
C VAL A 359 0.56 -7.56 23.75
N LEU A 360 0.05 -7.74 22.53
CA LEU A 360 0.72 -8.52 21.49
C LEU A 360 2.06 -7.87 21.10
N VAL A 361 2.06 -6.58 20.81
CA VAL A 361 3.27 -5.81 20.48
C VAL A 361 4.29 -5.88 21.62
N TRP A 362 3.84 -5.73 22.88
CA TRP A 362 4.71 -5.86 24.03
C TRP A 362 5.31 -7.28 24.13
N ALA A 363 4.49 -8.33 23.94
CA ALA A 363 4.95 -9.72 24.00
C ALA A 363 5.95 -10.04 22.88
N MET A 364 5.69 -9.56 21.65
CA MET A 364 6.60 -9.75 20.53
C MET A 364 7.93 -8.98 20.71
N ASN A 365 7.91 -7.83 21.35
CA ASN A 365 9.15 -7.11 21.72
C ASN A 365 9.91 -7.82 22.86
N ARG A 366 9.22 -8.53 23.74
CA ARG A 366 9.81 -9.26 24.86
C ARG A 366 10.33 -10.64 24.45
N TRP A 367 9.58 -11.30 23.57
CA TRP A 367 9.85 -12.65 23.06
C TRP A 367 9.66 -12.69 21.54
N PRO A 368 10.58 -12.11 20.74
CA PRO A 368 10.39 -11.98 19.28
C PRO A 368 10.10 -13.31 18.59
N SER A 369 10.63 -14.40 19.11
CA SER A 369 10.46 -15.75 18.58
C SER A 369 9.02 -16.31 18.63
N ILE A 370 8.05 -15.61 19.25
CA ILE A 370 6.63 -16.00 19.18
C ILE A 370 5.96 -15.57 17.86
N SER A 371 6.55 -14.62 17.12
CA SER A 371 6.00 -14.11 15.84
C SER A 371 5.57 -15.21 14.87
N PRO A 372 6.33 -16.27 14.61
CA PRO A 372 5.91 -17.34 13.69
C PRO A 372 4.58 -17.98 14.08
N GLY A 373 4.35 -18.22 15.37
CA GLY A 373 3.08 -18.75 15.88
C GLY A 373 1.92 -17.77 15.71
N THR A 374 2.17 -16.49 15.96
CA THR A 374 1.17 -15.41 15.80
C THR A 374 0.72 -15.29 14.34
N ILE A 375 1.67 -15.30 13.39
CA ILE A 375 1.37 -15.25 11.94
C ILE A 375 0.60 -16.50 11.52
N THR A 376 1.02 -17.69 11.96
CA THR A 376 0.29 -18.94 11.68
C THR A 376 -1.16 -18.86 12.22
N ARG A 377 -1.36 -18.31 13.41
CA ARG A 377 -2.70 -18.13 13.98
C ARG A 377 -3.54 -17.20 13.12
N ALA A 378 -2.98 -16.07 12.67
CA ALA A 378 -3.66 -15.13 11.80
C ALA A 378 -4.07 -15.81 10.48
N LEU A 379 -3.15 -16.50 9.81
CA LEU A 379 -3.42 -17.21 8.55
C LEU A 379 -4.48 -18.30 8.69
N ASN A 380 -4.47 -19.06 9.77
CA ASN A 380 -5.47 -20.12 10.02
C ASN A 380 -6.91 -19.61 10.19
N THR A 381 -7.10 -18.31 10.36
CA THR A 381 -8.45 -17.69 10.48
C THR A 381 -8.96 -17.08 9.19
N LEU A 382 -8.12 -17.02 8.14
CA LEU A 382 -8.51 -16.41 6.87
C LEU A 382 -9.34 -17.31 5.95
N PRO A 383 -9.19 -18.66 5.94
CA PRO A 383 -10.00 -19.51 5.06
C PRO A 383 -11.50 -19.33 5.32
N ASP A 384 -12.27 -19.30 4.24
CA ASP A 384 -13.71 -19.13 4.27
C ASP A 384 -14.44 -20.15 3.37
N THR A 385 -15.76 -20.17 3.44
CA THR A 385 -16.61 -21.06 2.64
C THR A 385 -17.00 -20.47 1.29
N GLY A 386 -16.48 -19.30 0.96
CA GLY A 386 -16.80 -18.54 -0.24
C GLY A 386 -17.73 -17.35 0.04
N TYR A 387 -17.44 -16.25 -0.62
CA TYR A 387 -18.20 -14.99 -0.55
C TYR A 387 -18.42 -14.46 -1.96
N VAL A 388 -19.64 -13.97 -2.24
CA VAL A 388 -19.96 -13.29 -3.50
C VAL A 388 -20.53 -11.92 -3.18
N GLY A 389 -19.88 -10.88 -3.67
CA GLY A 389 -20.28 -9.48 -3.46
C GLY A 389 -19.93 -8.59 -4.63
N LYS A 390 -20.27 -7.32 -4.53
CA LYS A 390 -19.83 -6.31 -5.51
C LYS A 390 -18.30 -6.24 -5.52
N SER A 391 -17.72 -6.00 -6.69
CA SER A 391 -16.27 -6.05 -6.88
C SER A 391 -15.51 -5.22 -5.86
N PHE A 392 -15.91 -3.99 -5.60
CA PHE A 392 -15.24 -3.11 -4.64
C PHE A 392 -15.38 -3.58 -3.18
N GLU A 393 -16.50 -4.22 -2.81
CA GLU A 393 -16.69 -4.83 -1.48
C GLU A 393 -15.78 -6.03 -1.29
N VAL A 394 -15.61 -6.84 -2.36
CA VAL A 394 -14.76 -8.04 -2.33
C VAL A 394 -13.27 -7.66 -2.33
N LEU A 395 -12.88 -6.61 -3.03
CA LEU A 395 -11.49 -6.16 -3.11
C LEU A 395 -11.04 -5.41 -1.85
N ASN A 396 -11.95 -4.70 -1.17
CA ASN A 396 -11.65 -3.99 0.08
C ASN A 396 -11.48 -4.96 1.26
N ILE A 397 -10.34 -4.95 1.92
CA ILE A 397 -10.05 -5.82 3.07
C ILE A 397 -10.66 -5.28 4.39
N GLY A 398 -11.03 -4.00 4.49
CA GLY A 398 -11.81 -3.43 5.61
C GLY A 398 -11.21 -3.49 7.03
N ALA A 399 -10.20 -4.34 7.26
CA ALA A 399 -9.59 -4.54 8.58
C ALA A 399 -8.41 -3.61 8.86
N VAL A 400 -7.94 -2.89 7.86
CA VAL A 400 -6.72 -2.05 7.92
C VAL A 400 -6.85 -0.91 8.93
N ASP A 401 -8.07 -0.41 9.14
CA ASP A 401 -8.33 0.69 10.08
C ASP A 401 -8.33 0.26 11.56
N LYS A 402 -8.40 -1.04 11.84
CA LYS A 402 -8.52 -1.57 13.20
C LYS A 402 -7.18 -1.94 13.84
N VAL A 403 -6.13 -2.10 13.04
CA VAL A 403 -4.79 -2.53 13.49
C VAL A 403 -3.77 -1.50 13.07
N LYS A 404 -3.02 -0.94 14.01
CA LYS A 404 -1.92 -0.03 13.69
C LYS A 404 -0.74 -0.81 13.10
N ALA A 405 -0.56 -0.71 11.79
CA ALA A 405 0.51 -1.37 11.08
C ALA A 405 1.14 -0.44 10.04
N TYR A 406 2.33 -0.78 9.61
CA TYR A 406 2.99 -0.23 8.44
C TYR A 406 3.60 -1.37 7.63
N ALA A 407 3.92 -1.11 6.38
CA ALA A 407 4.48 -2.13 5.50
C ALA A 407 5.62 -1.57 4.66
N MET A 408 6.43 -2.47 4.12
CA MET A 408 7.29 -2.22 2.97
C MET A 408 6.84 -3.14 1.84
N GLU A 409 6.78 -2.61 0.61
CA GLU A 409 6.45 -3.42 -0.53
C GLU A 409 7.52 -3.28 -1.62
N LEU A 410 8.02 -4.43 -2.09
CA LEU A 410 9.01 -4.54 -3.14
C LEU A 410 8.40 -5.20 -4.37
N SER A 411 8.87 -4.80 -5.56
CA SER A 411 8.40 -5.32 -6.84
C SER A 411 9.49 -6.10 -7.56
N PHE A 412 9.14 -7.31 -7.99
CA PHE A 412 10.00 -8.22 -8.72
C PHE A 412 9.43 -8.50 -10.10
N ASP A 413 10.28 -8.77 -11.07
CA ASP A 413 9.86 -9.16 -12.41
C ASP A 413 9.21 -10.54 -12.39
N ALA A 414 7.91 -10.62 -12.64
CA ALA A 414 7.16 -11.86 -12.64
C ALA A 414 7.44 -12.75 -13.87
N SER A 415 8.21 -12.28 -14.85
CA SER A 415 8.72 -13.12 -15.95
C SER A 415 9.96 -13.94 -15.54
N GLN A 416 10.55 -13.65 -14.38
CA GLN A 416 11.68 -14.40 -13.82
C GLN A 416 11.18 -15.60 -13.00
N ASP A 417 12.12 -16.37 -12.44
CA ASP A 417 11.80 -17.49 -11.56
C ASP A 417 11.15 -17.00 -10.24
N ILE A 418 9.81 -17.11 -10.19
CA ILE A 418 9.00 -16.74 -9.03
C ILE A 418 9.38 -17.58 -7.80
N VAL A 419 9.59 -18.91 -8.01
CA VAL A 419 9.89 -19.83 -6.90
C VAL A 419 11.23 -19.47 -6.26
N ALA A 420 12.27 -19.31 -7.07
CA ALA A 420 13.59 -18.92 -6.56
C ALA A 420 13.55 -17.53 -5.89
N THR A 421 12.74 -16.62 -6.42
CA THR A 421 12.59 -15.27 -5.81
C THR A 421 11.93 -15.34 -4.44
N VAL A 422 10.83 -16.09 -4.31
CA VAL A 422 10.13 -16.24 -3.01
C VAL A 422 11.00 -17.01 -2.03
N ASP A 423 11.67 -18.09 -2.44
CA ASP A 423 12.60 -18.81 -1.57
C ASP A 423 13.68 -17.89 -1.00
N ARG A 424 14.28 -17.04 -1.84
CA ARG A 424 15.27 -16.03 -1.41
C ARG A 424 14.69 -15.03 -0.39
N ILE A 425 13.43 -14.63 -0.56
CA ILE A 425 12.74 -13.75 0.39
C ILE A 425 12.59 -14.45 1.75
N LEU A 426 12.07 -15.68 1.74
CA LEU A 426 11.87 -16.48 2.97
C LEU A 426 13.21 -16.76 3.68
N ASP A 427 14.25 -17.10 2.94
CA ASP A 427 15.60 -17.30 3.47
C ASP A 427 16.17 -16.02 4.09
N THR A 428 15.86 -14.85 3.52
CA THR A 428 16.30 -13.56 4.06
C THR A 428 15.65 -13.28 5.43
N PHE A 429 14.35 -13.58 5.59
CA PHE A 429 13.67 -13.47 6.88
C PHE A 429 14.18 -14.49 7.88
N LYS A 430 14.39 -15.73 7.45
CA LYS A 430 15.00 -16.76 8.28
C LYS A 430 16.38 -16.31 8.80
N LYS A 431 17.21 -15.79 7.93
CA LYS A 431 18.54 -15.29 8.30
C LYS A 431 18.47 -14.11 9.30
N ALA A 432 17.53 -13.19 9.10
CA ALA A 432 17.33 -12.08 10.04
C ALA A 432 16.88 -12.59 11.42
N ALA A 433 16.03 -13.61 11.46
CA ALA A 433 15.58 -14.23 12.71
C ALA A 433 16.72 -14.98 13.41
N ASP A 434 17.50 -15.79 12.66
CA ASP A 434 18.59 -16.59 13.23
C ASP A 434 19.77 -15.73 13.73
N ASP A 435 20.17 -14.69 12.94
CA ASP A 435 21.37 -13.92 13.22
C ASP A 435 21.11 -12.73 14.18
N ARG A 436 19.86 -12.23 14.26
CA ARG A 436 19.54 -10.95 14.90
C ARG A 436 18.32 -10.97 15.82
N GLU A 437 17.58 -12.08 15.87
CA GLU A 437 16.27 -12.19 16.54
C GLU A 437 15.25 -11.17 16.03
N TRP A 438 15.35 -10.77 14.75
CA TRP A 438 14.41 -9.87 14.12
C TRP A 438 13.33 -10.64 13.38
N TYR A 439 12.10 -10.43 13.79
CA TYR A 439 10.94 -11.14 13.25
C TYR A 439 9.92 -10.17 12.65
N LEU A 440 9.38 -10.56 11.49
CA LEU A 440 8.20 -9.91 10.91
C LEU A 440 6.99 -10.15 11.82
N ALA A 441 6.07 -9.19 11.89
CA ALA A 441 4.89 -9.30 12.75
C ALA A 441 3.59 -9.63 11.98
N GLY A 442 3.65 -9.64 10.64
CA GLY A 442 2.61 -10.04 9.71
C GLY A 442 3.10 -11.07 8.69
N PRO A 443 2.23 -11.54 7.79
CA PRO A 443 2.62 -12.40 6.67
C PRO A 443 3.41 -11.60 5.63
N VAL A 444 3.99 -12.31 4.67
CA VAL A 444 4.47 -11.78 3.40
C VAL A 444 3.36 -12.00 2.38
N ALA A 445 2.80 -10.91 1.83
CA ALA A 445 1.75 -10.98 0.83
C ALA A 445 2.33 -10.88 -0.60
N LEU A 446 1.93 -11.79 -1.47
CA LEU A 446 2.30 -11.81 -2.89
C LEU A 446 1.10 -11.41 -3.73
N ARG A 447 1.26 -10.37 -4.56
CA ARG A 447 0.27 -9.93 -5.56
C ARG A 447 0.92 -9.86 -6.93
N PHE A 448 0.13 -10.01 -7.99
CA PHE A 448 0.63 -10.03 -9.36
C PHE A 448 -0.10 -8.98 -10.19
N VAL A 449 0.65 -8.15 -10.91
CA VAL A 449 0.11 -6.98 -11.58
C VAL A 449 0.66 -6.89 -13.00
N LYS A 450 -0.19 -6.53 -13.95
CA LYS A 450 0.18 -6.26 -15.34
C LYS A 450 1.19 -5.11 -15.45
N ALA A 451 2.01 -5.13 -16.49
CA ALA A 451 2.92 -4.05 -16.84
C ALA A 451 2.19 -2.69 -16.99
N SER A 452 2.84 -1.62 -16.53
CA SER A 452 2.39 -0.24 -16.64
C SER A 452 3.30 0.57 -17.58
N SER A 453 2.74 1.59 -18.24
CA SER A 453 3.51 2.57 -19.03
C SER A 453 4.04 3.73 -18.19
N ALA A 454 3.52 3.95 -16.97
CA ALA A 454 3.95 5.05 -16.12
C ALA A 454 5.42 4.90 -15.71
N PHE A 455 6.23 5.93 -15.94
CA PHE A 455 7.70 5.85 -15.86
C PHE A 455 8.27 5.47 -14.50
N LEU A 456 7.61 5.83 -13.42
CA LEU A 456 8.05 5.46 -12.06
C LEU A 456 7.07 4.52 -11.36
N ALA A 457 6.17 3.85 -12.10
CA ALA A 457 5.36 2.80 -11.49
C ALA A 457 6.24 1.59 -11.12
N PRO A 458 6.00 0.93 -10.00
CA PRO A 458 6.69 -0.33 -9.67
C PRO A 458 6.59 -1.38 -10.78
N GLN A 459 5.52 -1.34 -11.57
CA GLN A 459 5.19 -2.25 -12.67
C GLN A 459 5.66 -1.73 -14.04
N GLU A 460 6.44 -0.65 -14.12
CA GLU A 460 6.87 -0.06 -15.40
C GLU A 460 7.54 -1.12 -16.29
N GLY A 461 6.98 -1.30 -17.50
CA GLY A 461 7.53 -2.11 -18.60
C GLY A 461 7.52 -3.62 -18.41
N ARG A 462 6.99 -4.17 -17.28
CA ARG A 462 7.04 -5.62 -17.02
C ARG A 462 5.87 -6.12 -16.16
N PRO A 463 5.40 -7.36 -16.34
CA PRO A 463 4.53 -8.01 -15.37
C PRO A 463 5.29 -8.13 -14.05
N THR A 464 4.61 -7.89 -12.95
CA THR A 464 5.28 -7.69 -11.67
C THR A 464 4.65 -8.54 -10.57
N MET A 465 5.49 -9.20 -9.78
CA MET A 465 5.16 -9.75 -8.47
C MET A 465 5.46 -8.68 -7.43
N MET A 466 4.43 -8.19 -6.76
CA MET A 466 4.50 -7.28 -5.63
C MET A 466 4.57 -8.10 -4.35
N VAL A 467 5.48 -7.71 -3.46
CA VAL A 467 5.78 -8.44 -2.21
C VAL A 467 5.66 -7.45 -1.07
N GLU A 468 4.53 -7.50 -0.38
CA GLU A 468 4.24 -6.69 0.79
C GLU A 468 4.65 -7.42 2.07
N MET A 469 5.22 -6.68 3.00
CA MET A 469 5.78 -7.18 4.26
C MET A 469 5.23 -6.34 5.41
N ASP A 470 4.24 -6.88 6.12
CA ASP A 470 3.50 -6.16 7.15
C ASP A 470 4.21 -6.17 8.49
N MET A 471 4.18 -5.03 9.19
CA MET A 471 4.75 -4.86 10.50
C MET A 471 3.78 -4.13 11.43
N LEU A 472 3.50 -4.71 12.59
CA LEU A 472 2.74 -4.03 13.64
C LEU A 472 3.51 -2.82 14.16
N TYR A 473 2.79 -1.71 14.33
CA TYR A 473 3.37 -0.50 14.89
C TYR A 473 3.82 -0.73 16.34
N GLY A 474 5.02 -0.24 16.67
CA GLY A 474 5.61 -0.42 18.01
C GLY A 474 6.55 -1.63 18.15
N ILE A 475 6.72 -2.46 17.11
CA ILE A 475 7.78 -3.49 17.09
C ILE A 475 9.13 -2.79 16.92
N LYS A 476 9.98 -2.89 17.93
CA LYS A 476 11.26 -2.14 18.04
C LYS A 476 12.24 -2.42 16.89
N SER A 477 12.31 -3.66 16.43
CA SER A 477 13.19 -4.07 15.33
C SER A 477 12.54 -3.93 13.94
N GLY A 478 11.26 -3.53 13.85
CA GLY A 478 10.48 -3.62 12.62
C GLY A 478 11.07 -2.83 11.46
N ASN A 479 11.37 -1.55 11.67
CA ASN A 479 11.95 -0.71 10.63
C ASN A 479 13.35 -1.19 10.21
N GLN A 480 14.18 -1.63 11.17
CA GLN A 480 15.52 -2.18 10.88
C GLN A 480 15.42 -3.47 10.08
N LEU A 481 14.47 -4.36 10.42
CA LEU A 481 14.23 -5.60 9.68
C LEU A 481 13.84 -5.32 8.23
N LEU A 482 12.84 -4.47 7.99
CA LEU A 482 12.36 -4.17 6.64
C LEU A 482 13.46 -3.52 5.79
N LYS A 483 14.22 -2.58 6.34
CA LYS A 483 15.38 -1.99 5.66
C LYS A 483 16.49 -3.00 5.38
N TYR A 484 16.77 -3.91 6.31
CA TYR A 484 17.71 -5.00 6.11
C TYR A 484 17.25 -5.93 4.98
N VAL A 485 15.99 -6.36 4.97
CA VAL A 485 15.43 -7.22 3.94
C VAL A 485 15.54 -6.56 2.56
N ARG A 486 15.15 -5.27 2.43
CA ARG A 486 15.35 -4.52 1.19
C ARG A 486 16.82 -4.52 0.76
N GLN A 487 17.74 -4.22 1.67
CA GLN A 487 19.16 -4.19 1.36
C GLN A 487 19.65 -5.54 0.82
N GLN A 488 19.26 -6.65 1.45
CA GLN A 488 19.65 -8.00 1.00
C GLN A 488 19.03 -8.36 -0.36
N LEU A 489 17.76 -8.02 -0.57
CA LEU A 489 17.04 -8.34 -1.80
C LEU A 489 17.43 -7.44 -2.98
N CYS A 490 17.85 -6.20 -2.74
CA CYS A 490 18.31 -5.28 -3.78
C CYS A 490 19.80 -5.38 -4.09
N SER A 491 20.61 -6.09 -3.28
CA SER A 491 22.05 -6.25 -3.49
C SER A 491 22.36 -7.35 -4.51
N GLY A 492 23.46 -7.16 -5.26
CA GLY A 492 23.97 -8.14 -6.24
C GLY A 492 23.18 -8.19 -7.55
N GLY A 493 23.58 -9.11 -8.44
CA GLY A 493 22.95 -9.26 -9.77
C GLY A 493 21.48 -9.66 -9.74
N ALA A 494 21.07 -10.48 -8.78
CA ALA A 494 19.69 -10.92 -8.57
C ALA A 494 18.76 -9.82 -8.02
N GLY A 495 19.33 -8.74 -7.46
CA GLY A 495 18.59 -7.57 -6.98
C GLY A 495 18.42 -6.46 -8.02
N LYS A 496 19.05 -6.62 -9.21
CA LYS A 496 18.95 -5.61 -10.25
C LYS A 496 17.50 -5.43 -10.72
N GLY A 497 16.99 -4.21 -10.65
CA GLY A 497 15.64 -3.87 -11.08
C GLY A 497 14.54 -4.19 -10.04
N VAL A 498 14.88 -4.55 -8.80
CA VAL A 498 13.91 -4.55 -7.70
C VAL A 498 13.49 -3.10 -7.44
N ARG A 499 12.18 -2.84 -7.34
CA ARG A 499 11.60 -1.50 -7.13
C ARG A 499 10.78 -1.48 -5.86
N VAL A 500 10.41 -0.29 -5.41
CA VAL A 500 9.55 -0.09 -4.23
C VAL A 500 8.17 0.40 -4.66
N HIS A 501 7.15 0.11 -3.84
CA HIS A 501 5.90 0.85 -3.87
C HIS A 501 6.10 2.19 -3.16
N TRP A 502 5.87 3.31 -3.86
CA TRP A 502 6.23 4.64 -3.35
C TRP A 502 5.52 5.02 -2.04
N GLY A 503 4.29 4.58 -1.83
CA GLY A 503 3.56 4.77 -0.59
C GLY A 503 4.14 3.97 0.59
N LEU A 504 4.87 2.88 0.31
CA LEU A 504 5.39 1.92 1.30
C LEU A 504 6.93 1.85 1.30
N ASP A 505 7.63 2.94 0.94
CA ASP A 505 9.10 2.98 0.82
C ASP A 505 9.81 3.17 2.15
N LEU A 506 9.35 3.51 3.24
CA LEU A 506 10.06 3.74 4.51
C LEU A 506 11.38 4.57 4.38
N ASP A 507 11.41 5.57 3.48
CA ASP A 507 12.57 6.44 3.18
C ASP A 507 13.84 5.70 2.74
N THR A 508 13.71 4.55 2.08
CA THR A 508 14.84 3.71 1.70
C THR A 508 15.45 4.03 0.33
N VAL A 509 14.66 4.60 -0.59
CA VAL A 509 15.15 4.99 -1.94
C VAL A 509 16.02 6.24 -1.83
N GLN A 510 17.23 6.19 -2.39
CA GLN A 510 18.22 7.26 -2.35
C GLN A 510 18.55 7.77 -3.76
N LYS A 511 19.44 8.77 -3.84
CA LYS A 511 19.83 9.47 -5.07
C LYS A 511 20.14 8.56 -6.27
N ASP A 512 20.93 7.50 -6.05
CA ASP A 512 21.42 6.67 -7.15
C ASP A 512 20.47 5.50 -7.50
N ASP A 513 19.44 5.31 -6.68
CA ASP A 513 18.50 4.19 -6.86
C ASP A 513 17.58 4.36 -8.07
N LEU A 514 17.15 5.60 -8.39
CA LEU A 514 16.19 5.87 -9.47
C LEU A 514 16.65 5.30 -10.82
N ALA A 515 17.91 5.55 -11.19
CA ALA A 515 18.47 5.11 -12.46
C ALA A 515 18.63 3.58 -12.55
N THR A 516 18.85 2.92 -11.40
CA THR A 516 18.99 1.46 -11.34
C THR A 516 17.66 0.74 -11.27
N MET A 517 16.65 1.36 -10.67
CA MET A 517 15.31 0.80 -10.49
C MET A 517 14.41 1.00 -11.71
N TYR A 518 14.47 2.16 -12.35
CA TYR A 518 13.52 2.57 -13.38
C TYR A 518 14.21 2.92 -14.71
N PRO A 519 14.04 2.10 -15.77
CA PRO A 519 14.65 2.34 -17.09
C PRO A 519 14.28 3.70 -17.71
N GLN A 520 13.06 4.21 -17.43
CA GLN A 520 12.57 5.50 -17.96
C GLN A 520 12.80 6.68 -17.01
N SER A 521 13.60 6.51 -15.94
CA SER A 521 13.88 7.58 -14.97
C SER A 521 14.47 8.84 -15.62
N SER A 522 15.30 8.69 -16.65
CA SER A 522 15.87 9.84 -17.38
C SER A 522 14.80 10.68 -18.10
N LYS A 523 13.78 10.06 -18.68
CA LYS A 523 12.65 10.77 -19.29
C LYS A 523 11.82 11.48 -18.21
N TRP A 524 11.50 10.77 -17.14
CA TRP A 524 10.79 11.36 -16.02
C TRP A 524 11.53 12.59 -15.45
N LEU A 525 12.85 12.48 -15.25
CA LEU A 525 13.70 13.59 -14.79
C LEU A 525 13.73 14.78 -15.76
N ALA A 526 13.68 14.52 -17.07
CA ALA A 526 13.59 15.60 -18.06
C ALA A 526 12.28 16.38 -17.92
N ILE A 527 11.15 15.69 -17.77
CA ILE A 527 9.84 16.31 -17.51
C ILE A 527 9.82 17.02 -16.15
N TYR A 528 10.38 16.40 -15.10
CA TYR A 528 10.50 17.01 -13.78
C TYR A 528 11.23 18.35 -13.84
N LYS A 529 12.40 18.42 -14.50
CA LYS A 529 13.17 19.66 -14.65
C LYS A 529 12.38 20.74 -15.43
N GLN A 530 11.58 20.34 -16.39
CA GLN A 530 10.74 21.27 -17.17
C GLN A 530 9.57 21.82 -16.33
N LEU A 531 8.98 21.00 -15.45
CA LEU A 531 7.77 21.34 -14.68
C LEU A 531 8.06 21.83 -13.25
N ASN A 532 9.32 21.81 -12.84
CA ASN A 532 9.80 22.30 -11.53
C ASN A 532 11.00 23.23 -11.70
N SER A 533 10.98 24.08 -12.72
CA SER A 533 12.11 24.98 -13.03
C SER A 533 12.36 26.03 -11.95
N THR A 534 11.32 26.39 -11.19
CA THR A 534 11.38 27.33 -10.07
C THR A 534 11.65 26.66 -8.71
N GLY A 535 11.64 25.32 -8.65
CA GLY A 535 11.86 24.57 -7.42
C GLY A 535 10.67 24.55 -6.44
N ILE A 536 9.50 25.05 -6.80
CA ILE A 536 8.34 25.09 -5.87
C ILE A 536 7.84 23.70 -5.46
N TRP A 537 8.12 22.65 -6.25
CA TRP A 537 7.77 21.26 -5.92
C TRP A 537 8.88 20.53 -5.14
N ASN A 538 9.96 21.22 -4.76
CA ASN A 538 11.00 20.65 -3.92
C ASN A 538 10.47 20.26 -2.54
N SER A 539 11.12 19.30 -1.91
CA SER A 539 10.74 18.80 -0.60
C SER A 539 11.85 17.91 -0.01
N PRO A 540 11.78 17.55 1.26
CA PRO A 540 12.70 16.54 1.83
C PRO A 540 12.73 15.23 1.04
N PHE A 541 11.63 14.86 0.37
CA PHE A 541 11.60 13.71 -0.53
C PHE A 541 12.48 13.90 -1.77
N THR A 542 12.40 15.05 -2.44
CA THR A 542 13.26 15.34 -3.61
C THR A 542 14.72 15.51 -3.24
N ASP A 543 15.01 16.02 -2.02
CA ASP A 543 16.37 16.11 -1.49
C ASP A 543 16.98 14.72 -1.31
N ARG A 544 16.24 13.80 -0.71
CA ARG A 544 16.65 12.41 -0.51
C ARG A 544 16.91 11.70 -1.84
N LEU A 545 16.10 11.95 -2.86
CA LEU A 545 16.29 11.42 -4.21
C LEU A 545 17.42 12.12 -4.99
N GLY A 546 17.97 13.23 -4.47
CA GLY A 546 19.03 14.02 -5.13
C GLY A 546 18.58 14.70 -6.42
N ILE A 547 17.29 15.06 -6.54
CA ILE A 547 16.69 15.67 -7.72
C ILE A 547 16.23 17.11 -7.48
N THR A 548 16.42 17.68 -6.30
CA THR A 548 16.04 19.05 -5.92
C THR A 548 16.58 20.08 -6.92
N MET A 549 15.70 20.96 -7.39
CA MET A 549 16.01 22.04 -8.31
C MET A 549 16.43 23.32 -7.55
N PRO A 550 17.29 24.18 -8.12
CA PRO A 550 17.53 25.50 -7.54
C PRO A 550 16.23 26.31 -7.43
N MET A 551 16.07 27.03 -6.33
CA MET A 551 14.98 28.00 -6.11
C MET A 551 15.43 29.42 -6.42
#